data_00a25687fe13fceb8e3a1dda05784522
#
_entry.id   00a25687fe13fceb8e3a1dda05784522
#
_cell.length_a   1.000
_cell.length_b   1.000
_cell.length_c   1.000
_cell.angle_alpha   90.00
_cell.angle_beta   90.00
_cell.angle_gamma   90.00
#
_symmetry.space_group_name_H-M   'P 1'
#
loop_
_entity.id
_entity.type
_entity.pdbx_description
1 polymer ?
#
loop_
_entity_poly.entity_id
_entity_poly.type
_entity_poly.pdbx_seq_one_letter_code
_entity_poly.pdbx_strand_id
1 'polypeptide(L)'
;MIRSKSILRTLIAIVALVGVGCSLLLDARAALAAERLVWFGTYTGQGTNSEGIYVSKFNDETGELSEAKLAGKATTPSFIALHPTLPMLYSTAEFVGKIEAFNLDESTGMLTPKNGQRVWASHLSVDPTGQVLLAAGGGVTCLGIAADGTLKPVANGKPSGALEHPKGGKGQKSMPHSIYPVAEGKFAIACDMNFNTVFVHALDVEKATLQLHGSTVLKAGVGPRHFAMHPGGKFGYSVNQKDSTVTGFSFDSQQGALTEIQTISTLPEDFKDKSKNATAEIAFHPSGKFAYASNRGHDSIAMYQWDGATGKLTFLGAEPIRGKEPRNFAIAPGGNFLLVAGQHSANVAVFAIDPSTGKLRYTDRSVAVPSPTCIRFRPAR
;
A
#
# COMPACT_ATOMS: atom_id res chain seq x y z
N MET A 1 61.55 -37.29 9.52
CA MET A 1 60.84 -36.68 8.41
C MET A 1 59.37 -37.10 8.20
N ILE A 2 58.79 -37.97 9.04
CA ILE A 2 57.42 -38.54 8.88
C ILE A 2 56.34 -37.81 9.76
N ARG A 3 56.72 -37.08 10.80
CA ARG A 3 55.76 -36.39 11.69
C ARG A 3 55.23 -35.04 11.17
N SER A 4 55.89 -34.40 10.19
CA SER A 4 55.49 -33.05 9.66
C SER A 4 54.33 -33.10 8.66
N LYS A 5 54.15 -34.21 7.93
CA LYS A 5 53.10 -34.33 6.91
C LYS A 5 51.68 -34.61 7.45
N SER A 6 51.59 -35.18 8.68
CA SER A 6 50.33 -35.49 9.34
C SER A 6 49.66 -34.24 9.92
N ILE A 7 50.45 -33.36 10.56
CA ILE A 7 49.94 -32.11 11.16
C ILE A 7 49.43 -31.14 10.07
N LEU A 8 50.08 -31.06 8.90
CA LEU A 8 49.65 -30.20 7.81
C LEU A 8 48.32 -30.66 7.17
N ARG A 9 48.07 -31.96 7.08
CA ARG A 9 46.79 -32.51 6.57
C ARG A 9 45.63 -32.26 7.52
N THR A 10 45.85 -32.34 8.84
CA THR A 10 44.82 -32.09 9.84
C THR A 10 44.48 -30.61 9.91
N LEU A 11 45.46 -29.69 9.79
CA LEU A 11 45.21 -28.26 9.75
C LEU A 11 44.42 -27.85 8.47
N ILE A 12 44.73 -28.42 7.29
CA ILE A 12 44.02 -28.14 6.06
C ILE A 12 42.56 -28.62 6.12
N ALA A 13 42.30 -29.78 6.76
CA ALA A 13 40.94 -30.29 6.94
C ALA A 13 40.10 -29.43 7.91
N ILE A 14 40.71 -28.93 9.01
CA ILE A 14 40.02 -28.05 9.96
C ILE A 14 39.72 -26.68 9.33
N VAL A 15 40.64 -26.08 8.54
CA VAL A 15 40.40 -24.81 7.85
C VAL A 15 39.32 -24.95 6.78
N ALA A 16 39.26 -26.08 6.06
CA ALA A 16 38.21 -26.34 5.08
C ALA A 16 36.84 -26.52 5.73
N LEU A 17 36.75 -27.24 6.88
CA LEU A 17 35.48 -27.39 7.63
C LEU A 17 35.01 -26.08 8.26
N VAL A 18 35.89 -25.23 8.76
CA VAL A 18 35.53 -23.91 9.30
C VAL A 18 35.11 -22.95 8.19
N GLY A 19 35.76 -23.01 7.02
CA GLY A 19 35.40 -22.20 5.86
C GLY A 19 34.02 -22.55 5.29
N VAL A 20 33.68 -23.85 5.18
CA VAL A 20 32.37 -24.31 4.72
C VAL A 20 31.27 -24.01 5.75
N GLY A 21 31.56 -24.17 7.06
CA GLY A 21 30.60 -23.81 8.11
C GLY A 21 30.34 -22.30 8.18
N CYS A 22 31.35 -21.45 7.93
CA CYS A 22 31.21 -20.01 7.94
C CYS A 22 30.44 -19.50 6.70
N SER A 23 30.66 -20.06 5.51
CA SER A 23 29.88 -19.73 4.32
C SER A 23 28.41 -20.16 4.44
N LEU A 24 28.12 -21.36 4.96
CA LEU A 24 26.76 -21.82 5.20
C LEU A 24 26.01 -20.97 6.23
N LEU A 25 26.71 -20.47 7.25
CA LEU A 25 26.14 -19.55 8.25
C LEU A 25 25.93 -18.12 7.70
N LEU A 26 26.78 -17.67 6.80
CA LEU A 26 26.63 -16.40 6.10
C LEU A 26 25.47 -16.46 5.10
N ASP A 27 25.36 -17.54 4.33
CA ASP A 27 24.24 -17.74 3.39
C ASP A 27 22.90 -17.90 4.13
N ALA A 28 22.86 -18.59 5.27
CA ALA A 28 21.69 -18.71 6.12
C ALA A 28 21.29 -17.38 6.76
N ARG A 29 22.25 -16.54 7.15
CA ARG A 29 22.00 -15.18 7.68
C ARG A 29 21.51 -14.23 6.57
N ALA A 30 22.07 -14.30 5.38
CA ALA A 30 21.61 -13.54 4.21
C ALA A 30 20.18 -13.96 3.83
N ALA A 31 19.88 -15.26 3.79
CA ALA A 31 18.54 -15.77 3.51
C ALA A 31 17.50 -15.34 4.57
N LEU A 32 17.87 -15.32 5.85
CA LEU A 32 17.01 -14.81 6.93
C LEU A 32 16.80 -13.29 6.86
N ALA A 33 17.81 -12.54 6.41
CA ALA A 33 17.70 -11.08 6.23
C ALA A 33 16.79 -10.68 5.05
N ALA A 34 16.59 -11.59 4.09
CA ALA A 34 15.72 -11.38 2.93
C ALA A 34 14.24 -11.72 3.22
N GLU A 35 13.94 -12.49 4.29
CA GLU A 35 12.55 -12.83 4.66
C GLU A 35 11.84 -11.65 5.34
N ARG A 36 10.65 -11.34 4.83
CA ARG A 36 9.76 -10.30 5.38
C ARG A 36 8.37 -10.87 5.61
N LEU A 37 7.69 -10.33 6.62
CA LEU A 37 6.27 -10.57 6.80
C LEU A 37 5.48 -9.63 5.89
N VAL A 38 4.42 -10.16 5.27
CA VAL A 38 3.44 -9.43 4.47
C VAL A 38 2.04 -9.80 4.92
N TRP A 39 1.20 -8.78 5.17
CA TRP A 39 -0.17 -8.97 5.62
C TRP A 39 -1.16 -8.64 4.50
N PHE A 40 -2.28 -9.39 4.53
CA PHE A 40 -3.36 -9.26 3.57
C PHE A 40 -4.65 -8.89 4.31
N GLY A 41 -5.16 -7.69 4.05
CA GLY A 41 -6.51 -7.31 4.41
C GLY A 41 -7.50 -7.93 3.43
N THR A 42 -8.70 -8.25 3.91
CA THR A 42 -9.68 -9.02 3.12
C THR A 42 -11.10 -8.50 3.32
N TYR A 43 -12.01 -8.89 2.45
CA TYR A 43 -13.43 -8.87 2.75
C TYR A 43 -13.84 -10.19 3.42
N THR A 44 -14.57 -10.07 4.54
CA THR A 44 -15.21 -11.21 5.24
C THR A 44 -16.73 -11.14 5.06
N GLY A 45 -17.43 -12.23 5.34
CA GLY A 45 -18.89 -12.30 5.30
C GLY A 45 -19.44 -13.19 4.18
N GLN A 46 -20.71 -13.01 3.83
CA GLN A 46 -21.37 -13.88 2.86
C GLN A 46 -20.69 -13.85 1.48
N GLY A 47 -20.41 -15.02 0.93
CA GLY A 47 -19.75 -15.19 -0.36
C GLY A 47 -18.24 -15.19 -0.30
N THR A 48 -17.61 -15.06 0.88
CA THR A 48 -16.17 -15.22 1.07
C THR A 48 -15.88 -16.27 2.14
N ASN A 49 -14.72 -16.96 2.01
CA ASN A 49 -14.23 -17.88 3.04
C ASN A 49 -13.22 -17.19 3.97
N SER A 50 -13.16 -15.86 3.97
CA SER A 50 -12.23 -15.12 4.80
C SER A 50 -12.76 -14.96 6.24
N GLU A 51 -11.85 -15.14 7.21
CA GLU A 51 -12.11 -14.95 8.64
C GLU A 51 -11.46 -13.67 9.19
N GLY A 52 -10.63 -12.95 8.41
CA GLY A 52 -9.93 -11.79 8.92
C GLY A 52 -8.70 -11.38 8.13
N ILE A 53 -7.62 -11.03 8.83
CA ILE A 53 -6.33 -10.63 8.26
C ILE A 53 -5.43 -11.84 8.15
N TYR A 54 -4.76 -12.00 7.00
CA TYR A 54 -3.83 -13.10 6.74
C TYR A 54 -2.39 -12.59 6.69
N VAL A 55 -1.42 -13.50 6.90
CA VAL A 55 0.02 -13.22 6.84
C VAL A 55 0.76 -14.31 6.10
N SER A 56 1.78 -13.92 5.34
CA SER A 56 2.77 -14.79 4.70
C SER A 56 4.18 -14.28 4.98
N LYS A 57 5.17 -15.16 4.80
CA LYS A 57 6.56 -14.79 4.65
C LYS A 57 6.87 -14.57 3.18
N PHE A 58 7.58 -13.51 2.88
CA PHE A 58 8.03 -13.18 1.53
C PHE A 58 9.55 -13.03 1.50
N ASN A 59 10.21 -13.60 0.51
CA ASN A 59 11.64 -13.46 0.29
C ASN A 59 11.91 -12.40 -0.79
N ASP A 60 12.54 -11.29 -0.41
CA ASP A 60 12.84 -10.12 -1.28
C ASP A 60 13.85 -10.44 -2.40
N GLU A 61 14.63 -11.54 -2.28
CA GLU A 61 15.63 -11.92 -3.28
C GLU A 61 15.08 -12.90 -4.30
N THR A 62 14.30 -13.90 -3.83
CA THR A 62 13.81 -14.99 -4.69
C THR A 62 12.36 -14.78 -5.17
N GLY A 63 11.60 -13.88 -4.53
CA GLY A 63 10.18 -13.69 -4.77
C GLY A 63 9.32 -14.85 -4.24
N GLU A 64 9.86 -15.70 -3.38
CA GLU A 64 9.09 -16.77 -2.74
C GLU A 64 8.09 -16.19 -1.76
N LEU A 65 6.86 -16.68 -1.83
CA LEU A 65 5.76 -16.32 -0.94
C LEU A 65 5.23 -17.60 -0.29
N SER A 66 5.28 -17.67 1.04
CA SER A 66 4.75 -18.83 1.77
C SER A 66 3.22 -18.88 1.72
N GLU A 67 2.63 -20.04 2.02
CA GLU A 67 1.19 -20.13 2.27
C GLU A 67 0.73 -19.05 3.25
N ALA A 68 -0.44 -18.47 2.96
CA ALA A 68 -1.05 -17.46 3.82
C ALA A 68 -1.75 -18.16 5.00
N LYS A 69 -1.49 -17.66 6.21
CA LYS A 69 -2.12 -18.11 7.45
C LYS A 69 -3.00 -17.01 8.02
N LEU A 70 -4.09 -17.38 8.67
CA LEU A 70 -4.91 -16.41 9.40
C LEU A 70 -4.08 -15.79 10.53
N ALA A 71 -3.76 -14.51 10.40
CA ALA A 71 -3.00 -13.75 11.40
C ALA A 71 -3.89 -13.34 12.59
N GLY A 72 -5.13 -12.97 12.31
CA GLY A 72 -6.11 -12.59 13.33
C GLY A 72 -7.51 -12.46 12.75
N LYS A 73 -8.52 -12.84 13.54
CA LYS A 73 -9.93 -12.64 13.18
C LYS A 73 -10.27 -11.15 13.21
N ALA A 74 -10.94 -10.70 12.16
CA ALA A 74 -11.40 -9.32 12.03
C ALA A 74 -12.61 -9.26 11.09
N THR A 75 -13.48 -8.27 11.28
CA THR A 75 -14.67 -8.11 10.46
C THR A 75 -14.37 -7.12 9.33
N THR A 76 -14.44 -7.60 8.08
CA THR A 76 -14.20 -6.79 6.87
C THR A 76 -12.97 -5.88 6.95
N PRO A 77 -11.77 -6.44 7.28
CA PRO A 77 -10.52 -5.68 7.34
C PRO A 77 -10.03 -5.34 5.93
N SER A 78 -10.83 -4.58 5.19
CA SER A 78 -10.62 -4.32 3.77
C SER A 78 -9.38 -3.46 3.48
N PHE A 79 -8.92 -2.70 4.48
CA PHE A 79 -7.69 -1.93 4.40
C PHE A 79 -6.93 -1.99 5.73
N ILE A 80 -5.62 -2.14 5.65
CA ILE A 80 -4.74 -2.24 6.82
C ILE A 80 -3.60 -1.24 6.72
N ALA A 81 -3.12 -0.76 7.87
CA ALA A 81 -1.95 0.10 7.99
C ALA A 81 -1.06 -0.40 9.13
N LEU A 82 0.25 -0.46 8.88
CA LEU A 82 1.25 -0.80 9.90
C LEU A 82 1.79 0.47 10.55
N HIS A 83 2.02 0.40 11.86
CA HIS A 83 2.71 1.49 12.56
C HIS A 83 4.19 1.51 12.14
N PRO A 84 4.79 2.69 11.88
CA PRO A 84 6.16 2.78 11.37
C PRO A 84 7.20 2.19 12.32
N THR A 85 7.03 2.31 13.63
CA THR A 85 8.01 1.90 14.65
C THR A 85 7.48 0.89 15.67
N LEU A 86 6.21 0.97 16.09
CA LEU A 86 5.63 0.05 17.06
C LEU A 86 5.19 -1.27 16.39
N PRO A 87 5.13 -2.38 17.15
CA PRO A 87 4.58 -3.65 16.68
C PRO A 87 3.03 -3.60 16.68
N MET A 88 2.48 -2.77 15.81
CA MET A 88 1.04 -2.51 15.71
C MET A 88 0.56 -2.56 14.28
N LEU A 89 -0.66 -3.09 14.11
CA LEU A 89 -1.41 -3.04 12.87
C LEU A 89 -2.79 -2.45 13.15
N TYR A 90 -3.25 -1.58 12.26
CA TYR A 90 -4.60 -1.00 12.27
C TYR A 90 -5.38 -1.49 11.07
N SER A 91 -6.66 -1.79 11.24
CA SER A 91 -7.54 -2.18 10.15
C SER A 91 -8.86 -1.44 10.14
N THR A 92 -9.43 -1.27 8.96
CA THR A 92 -10.85 -0.95 8.84
C THR A 92 -11.68 -2.16 9.26
N ALA A 93 -12.87 -1.91 9.81
CA ALA A 93 -14.01 -2.81 9.81
C ALA A 93 -15.10 -2.11 8.99
N GLU A 94 -14.91 -2.12 7.66
CA GLU A 94 -15.52 -1.17 6.72
C GLU A 94 -17.04 -1.12 6.84
N PHE A 95 -17.73 -2.26 6.79
CA PHE A 95 -19.20 -2.30 6.83
C PHE A 95 -19.79 -2.18 8.25
N VAL A 96 -18.96 -2.26 9.28
CA VAL A 96 -19.35 -2.08 10.69
C VAL A 96 -19.15 -0.64 11.13
N GLY A 97 -18.36 0.15 10.39
CA GLY A 97 -18.06 1.54 10.74
C GLY A 97 -17.10 1.66 11.92
N LYS A 98 -16.08 0.83 11.96
CA LYS A 98 -15.07 0.80 13.04
C LYS A 98 -13.65 0.74 12.46
N ILE A 99 -12.71 1.28 13.21
CA ILE A 99 -11.27 1.04 13.03
C ILE A 99 -10.80 0.22 14.23
N GLU A 100 -10.01 -0.82 13.99
CA GLU A 100 -9.50 -1.72 15.00
C GLU A 100 -7.96 -1.67 15.04
N ALA A 101 -7.41 -1.72 16.25
CA ALA A 101 -5.97 -1.81 16.51
C ALA A 101 -5.62 -3.19 17.05
N PHE A 102 -4.49 -3.73 16.59
CA PHE A 102 -3.97 -5.04 16.96
C PHE A 102 -2.52 -4.92 17.40
N ASN A 103 -2.17 -5.62 18.49
CA ASN A 103 -0.77 -5.91 18.78
C ASN A 103 -0.27 -6.94 17.75
N LEU A 104 0.94 -6.73 17.28
CA LEU A 104 1.60 -7.54 16.25
C LEU A 104 2.77 -8.30 16.87
N ASP A 105 2.77 -9.62 16.78
CA ASP A 105 3.96 -10.42 17.03
C ASP A 105 4.88 -10.35 15.81
N GLU A 106 6.02 -9.68 15.95
CA GLU A 106 6.97 -9.43 14.86
C GLU A 106 7.69 -10.69 14.35
N SER A 107 7.71 -11.77 15.15
CA SER A 107 8.35 -13.03 14.76
C SER A 107 7.44 -13.93 13.94
N THR A 108 6.16 -13.92 14.25
CA THR A 108 5.15 -14.80 13.63
C THR A 108 4.19 -14.08 12.69
N GLY A 109 4.03 -12.77 12.85
CA GLY A 109 3.03 -11.96 12.14
C GLY A 109 1.62 -12.08 12.71
N MET A 110 1.44 -12.79 13.83
CA MET A 110 0.14 -13.00 14.46
C MET A 110 -0.37 -11.71 15.13
N LEU A 111 -1.69 -11.57 15.15
CA LEU A 111 -2.36 -10.37 15.62
C LEU A 111 -3.26 -10.70 16.83
N THR A 112 -3.19 -9.86 17.87
CA THR A 112 -4.13 -9.90 18.99
C THR A 112 -4.88 -8.57 19.11
N PRO A 113 -6.22 -8.58 19.24
CA PRO A 113 -7.00 -7.36 19.37
C PRO A 113 -6.52 -6.50 20.56
N LYS A 114 -6.47 -5.17 20.35
CA LYS A 114 -6.10 -4.21 21.40
C LYS A 114 -7.26 -3.29 21.75
N ASN A 115 -7.63 -2.40 20.83
CA ASN A 115 -8.80 -1.52 20.99
C ASN A 115 -9.39 -1.13 19.63
N GLY A 116 -10.37 -0.24 19.62
CA GLY A 116 -10.93 0.31 18.38
C GLY A 116 -11.76 1.54 18.60
N GLN A 117 -12.03 2.27 17.51
CA GLN A 117 -12.82 3.49 17.50
C GLN A 117 -13.95 3.40 16.46
N ARG A 118 -15.11 3.97 16.77
CA ARG A 118 -16.24 4.06 15.83
C ARG A 118 -15.96 5.15 14.79
N VAL A 119 -15.39 4.73 13.67
CA VAL A 119 -15.12 5.58 12.51
C VAL A 119 -15.34 4.73 11.27
N TRP A 120 -16.23 5.15 10.37
CA TRP A 120 -16.40 4.49 9.10
C TRP A 120 -15.26 4.89 8.14
N ALA A 121 -14.50 3.90 7.69
CA ALA A 121 -13.37 4.12 6.81
C ALA A 121 -13.19 2.99 5.80
N SER A 122 -12.77 3.33 4.59
CA SER A 122 -12.33 2.43 3.52
C SER A 122 -10.81 2.47 3.31
N HIS A 123 -10.13 3.44 3.92
CA HIS A 123 -8.68 3.61 3.81
C HIS A 123 -8.09 4.13 5.12
N LEU A 124 -6.89 3.66 5.43
CA LEU A 124 -6.08 4.07 6.58
C LEU A 124 -4.65 4.38 6.16
N SER A 125 -4.05 5.38 6.81
CA SER A 125 -2.59 5.61 6.77
C SER A 125 -2.10 6.13 8.12
N VAL A 126 -0.90 5.74 8.53
CA VAL A 126 -0.24 6.26 9.73
C VAL A 126 0.76 7.31 9.29
N ASP A 127 0.87 8.41 10.02
CA ASP A 127 1.87 9.44 9.75
C ASP A 127 3.31 8.92 10.00
N PRO A 128 4.35 9.50 9.40
CA PRO A 128 5.72 9.02 9.55
C PRO A 128 6.24 8.98 10.99
N THR A 129 5.71 9.84 11.88
CA THR A 129 6.09 9.84 13.30
C THR A 129 5.39 8.77 14.13
N GLY A 130 4.30 8.18 13.59
CA GLY A 130 3.48 7.18 14.27
C GLY A 130 2.52 7.77 15.31
N GLN A 131 2.33 9.07 15.35
CA GLN A 131 1.50 9.72 16.38
C GLN A 131 0.03 9.82 16.01
N VAL A 132 -0.30 9.74 14.71
CA VAL A 132 -1.68 9.82 14.24
C VAL A 132 -1.99 8.78 13.16
N LEU A 133 -3.23 8.31 13.18
CA LEU A 133 -3.86 7.50 12.14
C LEU A 133 -4.85 8.37 11.37
N LEU A 134 -4.66 8.44 10.05
CA LEU A 134 -5.58 9.11 9.13
C LEU A 134 -6.54 8.09 8.53
N ALA A 135 -7.80 8.45 8.44
CA ALA A 135 -8.86 7.60 7.90
C ALA A 135 -9.72 8.36 6.89
N ALA A 136 -10.08 7.71 5.79
CA ALA A 136 -11.01 8.23 4.79
C ALA A 136 -12.17 7.25 4.57
N GLY A 137 -13.38 7.82 4.41
CA GLY A 137 -14.62 7.04 4.22
C GLY A 137 -15.85 7.95 4.30
N GLY A 138 -16.55 8.00 5.45
CA GLY A 138 -17.68 8.90 5.68
C GLY A 138 -17.29 10.37 5.85
N GLY A 139 -16.07 10.71 5.57
CA GLY A 139 -15.34 11.97 5.73
C GLY A 139 -13.88 11.65 5.89
N VAL A 140 -13.05 12.62 6.24
CA VAL A 140 -11.66 12.39 6.67
C VAL A 140 -11.54 12.56 8.18
N THR A 141 -10.78 11.67 8.82
CA THR A 141 -10.64 11.66 10.29
C THR A 141 -9.16 11.52 10.66
N CYS A 142 -8.73 12.25 11.67
CA CYS A 142 -7.44 12.09 12.32
C CYS A 142 -7.66 11.53 13.73
N LEU A 143 -6.99 10.43 14.04
CA LEU A 143 -7.04 9.77 15.34
C LEU A 143 -5.64 9.82 15.96
N GLY A 144 -5.52 10.32 17.18
CA GLY A 144 -4.27 10.23 17.92
C GLY A 144 -3.93 8.76 18.25
N ILE A 145 -2.65 8.43 18.19
CA ILE A 145 -2.10 7.15 18.64
C ILE A 145 -1.36 7.42 19.96
N ALA A 146 -1.63 6.61 20.99
CA ALA A 146 -0.89 6.67 22.25
C ALA A 146 0.48 5.99 22.12
N ALA A 147 1.38 6.25 23.07
CA ALA A 147 2.73 5.69 23.06
C ALA A 147 2.78 4.14 23.02
N ASP A 148 1.72 3.46 23.49
CA ASP A 148 1.57 2.02 23.42
C ASP A 148 0.87 1.52 22.15
N GLY A 149 0.54 2.40 21.19
CA GLY A 149 -0.16 2.10 19.95
C GLY A 149 -1.70 2.08 20.07
N THR A 150 -2.26 2.40 21.22
CA THR A 150 -3.72 2.48 21.43
C THR A 150 -4.30 3.67 20.66
N LEU A 151 -5.41 3.45 19.94
CA LEU A 151 -6.17 4.53 19.29
C LEU A 151 -6.90 5.37 20.33
N LYS A 152 -6.61 6.68 20.35
CA LYS A 152 -7.33 7.63 21.21
C LYS A 152 -8.75 7.87 20.69
N PRO A 153 -9.71 8.22 21.55
CA PRO A 153 -11.06 8.58 21.12
C PRO A 153 -11.04 9.76 20.14
N VAL A 154 -11.92 9.70 19.13
CA VAL A 154 -12.17 10.87 18.26
C VAL A 154 -12.85 11.96 19.08
N ALA A 155 -12.32 13.17 19.03
CA ALA A 155 -12.93 14.31 19.71
C ALA A 155 -14.40 14.48 19.25
N ASN A 156 -15.32 14.48 20.18
CA ASN A 156 -16.77 14.62 19.97
C ASN A 156 -17.42 13.54 19.06
N GLY A 157 -16.74 12.39 18.82
CA GLY A 157 -17.28 11.29 18.01
C GLY A 157 -17.60 11.64 16.56
N LYS A 158 -17.10 12.78 16.05
CA LYS A 158 -17.33 13.23 14.67
C LYS A 158 -16.02 13.19 13.89
N PRO A 159 -16.05 12.79 12.59
CA PRO A 159 -14.91 12.95 11.70
C PRO A 159 -14.39 14.39 11.75
N SER A 160 -13.08 14.57 11.86
CA SER A 160 -12.47 15.89 11.84
C SER A 160 -12.32 16.34 10.37
N GLY A 161 -13.32 16.94 9.81
CA GLY A 161 -13.28 17.48 8.45
C GLY A 161 -14.36 16.88 7.55
N ALA A 162 -15.59 17.38 7.68
CA ALA A 162 -16.60 17.23 6.63
C ALA A 162 -16.04 17.91 5.36
N LEU A 163 -15.90 17.16 4.27
CA LEU A 163 -15.51 17.74 2.99
C LEU A 163 -16.74 18.39 2.37
N GLU A 164 -16.62 19.66 2.03
CA GLU A 164 -17.62 20.41 1.28
C GLU A 164 -17.20 20.48 -0.19
N HIS A 165 -18.16 20.41 -1.10
CA HIS A 165 -17.86 20.53 -2.51
C HIS A 165 -17.33 21.93 -2.83
N PRO A 166 -16.10 22.10 -3.37
CA PRO A 166 -15.46 23.41 -3.53
C PRO A 166 -16.25 24.40 -4.41
N LYS A 167 -17.11 23.88 -5.28
CA LYS A 167 -17.98 24.67 -6.19
C LYS A 167 -19.45 24.73 -5.73
N GLY A 168 -19.75 24.31 -4.48
CA GLY A 168 -21.10 24.43 -3.94
C GLY A 168 -22.15 23.51 -4.58
N GLY A 169 -21.77 22.31 -5.01
CA GLY A 169 -22.69 21.32 -5.60
C GLY A 169 -23.79 20.89 -4.59
N LYS A 170 -25.04 21.29 -4.85
CA LYS A 170 -26.17 20.91 -3.99
C LYS A 170 -26.51 19.42 -4.17
N GLY A 171 -26.65 18.69 -3.05
CA GLY A 171 -27.16 17.31 -3.01
C GLY A 171 -26.16 16.19 -3.26
N GLN A 172 -24.92 16.48 -3.66
CA GLN A 172 -23.87 15.46 -3.81
C GLN A 172 -23.20 15.22 -2.46
N LYS A 173 -23.08 13.92 -2.06
CA LYS A 173 -22.41 13.53 -0.82
C LYS A 173 -20.93 13.26 -1.09
N SER A 174 -20.05 13.75 -0.24
CA SER A 174 -18.63 13.43 -0.22
C SER A 174 -18.42 11.92 -0.12
N MET A 175 -17.40 11.40 -0.83
CA MET A 175 -16.95 10.02 -0.74
C MET A 175 -15.42 9.98 -0.83
N PRO A 176 -14.71 10.45 0.23
CA PRO A 176 -13.27 10.34 0.26
C PRO A 176 -12.88 8.87 0.38
N HIS A 177 -12.08 8.39 -0.57
CA HIS A 177 -11.71 6.98 -0.63
C HIS A 177 -10.31 6.72 -0.07
N SER A 178 -9.47 7.73 0.01
CA SER A 178 -8.13 7.63 0.59
C SER A 178 -7.66 8.94 1.20
N ILE A 179 -6.71 8.84 2.13
CA ILE A 179 -5.97 9.96 2.71
C ILE A 179 -4.55 9.52 3.05
N TYR A 180 -3.55 10.35 2.72
CA TYR A 180 -2.14 10.06 2.90
C TYR A 180 -1.40 11.25 3.52
N PRO A 181 -0.56 11.06 4.55
CA PRO A 181 0.34 12.09 5.02
C PRO A 181 1.42 12.35 3.98
N VAL A 182 1.76 13.61 3.76
CA VAL A 182 2.79 14.07 2.81
C VAL A 182 3.64 15.17 3.43
N ALA A 183 4.76 15.51 2.80
CA ALA A 183 5.67 16.56 3.26
C ALA A 183 6.04 16.38 4.75
N GLU A 184 6.54 15.19 5.10
CA GLU A 184 6.96 14.84 6.47
C GLU A 184 5.87 15.03 7.53
N GLY A 185 4.60 14.90 7.14
CA GLY A 185 3.46 15.04 8.04
C GLY A 185 2.91 16.46 8.21
N LYS A 186 3.39 17.44 7.42
CA LYS A 186 2.78 18.80 7.44
C LYS A 186 1.40 18.84 6.80
N PHE A 187 1.19 18.02 5.80
CA PHE A 187 -0.06 17.96 5.04
C PHE A 187 -0.58 16.53 4.92
N ALA A 188 -1.86 16.41 4.63
CA ALA A 188 -2.49 15.17 4.22
C ALA A 188 -3.29 15.39 2.93
N ILE A 189 -3.15 14.49 1.96
CA ILE A 189 -3.87 14.54 0.69
C ILE A 189 -4.99 13.50 0.70
N ALA A 190 -6.22 13.93 0.46
CA ALA A 190 -7.40 13.08 0.37
C ALA A 190 -8.02 13.11 -1.02
N CYS A 191 -8.39 11.94 -1.56
CA CYS A 191 -9.08 11.79 -2.84
C CYS A 191 -10.57 11.56 -2.62
N ASP A 192 -11.42 12.46 -3.13
CA ASP A 192 -12.88 12.32 -3.08
C ASP A 192 -13.46 11.95 -4.44
N MET A 193 -13.96 10.72 -4.52
CA MET A 193 -14.48 10.14 -5.76
C MET A 193 -15.75 10.82 -6.28
N ASN A 194 -16.61 11.26 -5.38
CA ASN A 194 -17.88 11.86 -5.79
C ASN A 194 -17.71 13.35 -6.15
N PHE A 195 -16.86 14.06 -5.43
CA PHE A 195 -16.59 15.46 -5.73
C PHE A 195 -15.60 15.65 -6.89
N ASN A 196 -14.99 14.57 -7.41
CA ASN A 196 -13.92 14.64 -8.41
C ASN A 196 -12.80 15.58 -7.97
N THR A 197 -12.43 15.52 -6.69
CA THR A 197 -11.56 16.51 -6.07
C THR A 197 -10.44 15.82 -5.28
N VAL A 198 -9.24 16.36 -5.40
CA VAL A 198 -8.13 16.05 -4.51
C VAL A 198 -7.99 17.19 -3.52
N PHE A 199 -8.19 16.89 -2.23
CA PHE A 199 -8.10 17.84 -1.12
C PHE A 199 -6.73 17.80 -0.46
N VAL A 200 -6.25 18.95 -0.04
CA VAL A 200 -5.06 19.08 0.81
C VAL A 200 -5.51 19.62 2.18
N HIS A 201 -5.10 18.94 3.24
CA HIS A 201 -5.36 19.34 4.62
C HIS A 201 -4.04 19.68 5.31
N ALA A 202 -4.00 20.75 6.09
CA ALA A 202 -2.96 20.95 7.07
C ALA A 202 -3.15 19.92 8.19
N LEU A 203 -2.08 19.20 8.53
CA LEU A 203 -2.08 18.17 9.55
C LEU A 203 -1.33 18.69 10.79
N ASP A 204 -2.02 18.75 11.94
CA ASP A 204 -1.41 18.97 13.23
C ASP A 204 -1.32 17.64 13.97
N VAL A 205 -0.13 17.04 13.95
CA VAL A 205 0.13 15.71 14.52
C VAL A 205 -0.02 15.73 16.04
N GLU A 206 0.41 16.81 16.73
CA GLU A 206 0.37 16.92 18.18
C GLU A 206 -1.08 16.98 18.68
N LYS A 207 -1.93 17.75 17.99
CA LYS A 207 -3.36 17.89 18.34
C LYS A 207 -4.24 16.79 17.71
N ALA A 208 -3.68 15.98 16.81
CA ALA A 208 -4.40 15.00 16.01
C ALA A 208 -5.60 15.63 15.26
N THR A 209 -5.36 16.72 14.53
CA THR A 209 -6.38 17.45 13.79
C THR A 209 -6.02 17.63 12.31
N LEU A 210 -7.08 17.73 11.49
CA LEU A 210 -7.01 18.06 10.07
C LEU A 210 -7.77 19.34 9.82
N GLN A 211 -7.16 20.29 9.11
CA GLN A 211 -7.83 21.51 8.66
C GLN A 211 -7.75 21.57 7.14
N LEU A 212 -8.88 21.78 6.46
CA LEU A 212 -8.90 21.97 5.02
C LEU A 212 -7.98 23.16 4.66
N HIS A 213 -7.03 22.89 3.78
CA HIS A 213 -6.02 23.88 3.35
C HIS A 213 -6.20 24.29 1.88
N GLY A 214 -6.48 23.31 1.02
CA GLY A 214 -6.69 23.56 -0.41
C GLY A 214 -7.37 22.41 -1.13
N SER A 215 -7.69 22.60 -2.39
CA SER A 215 -8.30 21.57 -3.21
C SER A 215 -8.03 21.78 -4.70
N THR A 216 -7.90 20.68 -5.46
CA THR A 216 -7.84 20.67 -6.91
C THR A 216 -9.03 19.89 -7.46
N VAL A 217 -9.93 20.59 -8.15
CA VAL A 217 -11.11 19.99 -8.77
C VAL A 217 -10.72 19.48 -10.16
N LEU A 218 -10.88 18.18 -10.36
CA LEU A 218 -10.62 17.51 -11.64
C LEU A 218 -11.82 17.56 -12.57
N LYS A 219 -11.64 17.06 -13.78
CA LYS A 219 -12.74 16.89 -14.74
C LYS A 219 -13.88 16.07 -14.11
N ALA A 220 -15.11 16.46 -14.38
CA ALA A 220 -16.28 15.73 -13.89
C ALA A 220 -16.30 14.29 -14.39
N GLY A 221 -16.60 13.35 -13.49
CA GLY A 221 -16.72 11.93 -13.78
C GLY A 221 -15.42 11.12 -13.66
N VAL A 222 -14.28 11.72 -13.31
CA VAL A 222 -13.01 10.97 -13.19
C VAL A 222 -12.95 10.13 -11.90
N GLY A 223 -13.41 10.64 -10.78
CA GLY A 223 -13.48 9.95 -9.49
C GLY A 223 -12.11 9.54 -8.93
N PRO A 224 -11.27 10.50 -8.45
CA PRO A 224 -9.98 10.18 -7.84
C PRO A 224 -10.17 9.30 -6.60
N ARG A 225 -9.39 8.21 -6.52
CA ARG A 225 -9.60 7.14 -5.53
C ARG A 225 -8.44 6.99 -4.55
N HIS A 226 -7.27 6.66 -5.05
CA HIS A 226 -6.02 6.55 -4.28
C HIS A 226 -4.99 7.52 -4.82
N PHE A 227 -3.97 7.81 -3.99
CA PHE A 227 -2.93 8.77 -4.31
C PHE A 227 -1.55 8.20 -3.98
N ALA A 228 -0.56 8.47 -4.82
CA ALA A 228 0.82 8.12 -4.56
C ALA A 228 1.72 9.35 -4.75
N MET A 229 2.56 9.66 -3.75
CA MET A 229 3.66 10.60 -3.91
C MET A 229 4.81 9.92 -4.63
N HIS A 230 5.42 10.62 -5.57
CA HIS A 230 6.73 10.26 -6.08
C HIS A 230 7.76 10.33 -4.94
N PRO A 231 8.74 9.39 -4.84
CA PRO A 231 9.73 9.38 -3.75
C PRO A 231 10.49 10.69 -3.56
N GLY A 232 10.63 11.50 -4.62
CA GLY A 232 11.26 12.83 -4.56
C GLY A 232 10.41 13.94 -3.92
N GLY A 233 9.15 13.66 -3.55
CA GLY A 233 8.28 14.57 -2.80
C GLY A 233 7.72 15.79 -3.57
N LYS A 234 8.10 15.98 -4.85
CA LYS A 234 7.71 17.14 -5.66
C LYS A 234 6.52 16.89 -6.60
N PHE A 235 6.11 15.63 -6.76
CA PHE A 235 5.04 15.22 -7.65
C PHE A 235 4.16 14.18 -6.95
N GLY A 236 2.86 14.23 -7.25
CA GLY A 236 1.89 13.28 -6.73
C GLY A 236 0.90 12.86 -7.82
N TYR A 237 0.25 11.72 -7.64
CA TYR A 237 -0.59 11.12 -8.68
C TYR A 237 -1.83 10.49 -8.07
N SER A 238 -3.02 10.85 -8.57
CA SER A 238 -4.24 10.15 -8.24
C SER A 238 -4.59 9.13 -9.32
N VAL A 239 -4.97 7.91 -8.90
CA VAL A 239 -5.64 6.97 -9.79
C VAL A 239 -7.14 7.25 -9.75
N ASN A 240 -7.78 7.34 -10.92
CA ASN A 240 -9.15 7.78 -11.09
C ASN A 240 -10.06 6.61 -11.45
N GLN A 241 -10.92 6.20 -10.51
CA GLN A 241 -11.68 4.96 -10.62
C GLN A 241 -12.68 4.95 -11.78
N LYS A 242 -13.35 6.09 -12.06
CA LYS A 242 -14.54 6.08 -12.91
C LYS A 242 -14.22 6.22 -14.41
N ASP A 243 -13.06 6.82 -14.78
CA ASP A 243 -12.65 7.00 -16.18
C ASP A 243 -11.38 6.24 -16.57
N SER A 244 -10.84 5.45 -15.66
CA SER A 244 -9.65 4.60 -15.91
C SER A 244 -8.42 5.41 -16.32
N THR A 245 -8.12 6.47 -15.56
CA THR A 245 -6.97 7.34 -15.79
C THR A 245 -6.11 7.51 -14.54
N VAL A 246 -4.92 8.07 -14.71
CA VAL A 246 -4.07 8.65 -13.68
C VAL A 246 -3.93 10.13 -13.95
N THR A 247 -4.17 10.97 -12.93
CA THR A 247 -3.87 12.39 -12.97
C THR A 247 -2.61 12.69 -12.17
N GLY A 248 -1.62 13.31 -12.80
CA GLY A 248 -0.37 13.77 -12.20
C GLY A 248 -0.43 15.24 -11.80
N PHE A 249 0.24 15.55 -10.68
CA PHE A 249 0.33 16.90 -10.12
C PHE A 249 1.78 17.25 -9.77
N SER A 250 2.17 18.51 -9.97
CA SER A 250 3.27 19.09 -9.19
C SER A 250 2.77 19.43 -7.79
N PHE A 251 3.62 19.26 -6.78
CA PHE A 251 3.32 19.53 -5.38
C PHE A 251 4.33 20.51 -4.78
N ASP A 252 3.83 21.65 -4.31
CA ASP A 252 4.60 22.58 -3.51
C ASP A 252 4.48 22.22 -2.04
N SER A 253 5.54 21.63 -1.46
CA SER A 253 5.56 21.16 -0.07
C SER A 253 5.62 22.30 0.96
N GLN A 254 5.94 23.54 0.55
CA GLN A 254 5.94 24.71 1.44
C GLN A 254 4.53 25.30 1.55
N GLN A 255 3.84 25.36 0.43
CA GLN A 255 2.49 25.94 0.33
C GLN A 255 1.37 24.91 0.43
N GLY A 256 1.68 23.60 0.37
CA GLY A 256 0.66 22.55 0.35
C GLY A 256 -0.24 22.64 -0.90
N ALA A 257 0.30 23.03 -2.04
CA ALA A 257 -0.47 23.26 -3.27
C ALA A 257 -0.23 22.16 -4.31
N LEU A 258 -1.32 21.70 -4.95
CA LEU A 258 -1.30 20.75 -6.07
C LEU A 258 -1.70 21.47 -7.36
N THR A 259 -0.88 21.31 -8.42
CA THR A 259 -1.18 21.80 -9.76
C THR A 259 -1.18 20.63 -10.75
N GLU A 260 -2.30 20.40 -11.45
CA GLU A 260 -2.42 19.34 -12.45
C GLU A 260 -1.43 19.54 -13.58
N ILE A 261 -0.71 18.46 -13.98
CA ILE A 261 0.27 18.49 -15.08
C ILE A 261 -0.07 17.51 -16.21
N GLN A 262 -0.84 16.46 -15.94
CA GLN A 262 -1.19 15.44 -16.93
C GLN A 262 -2.37 14.60 -16.46
N THR A 263 -3.20 14.13 -17.40
CA THR A 263 -4.09 12.99 -17.21
C THR A 263 -3.82 11.97 -18.32
N ILE A 264 -3.59 10.68 -17.95
CA ILE A 264 -3.19 9.60 -18.86
C ILE A 264 -4.01 8.33 -18.59
N SER A 265 -4.34 7.57 -19.65
CA SER A 265 -5.09 6.30 -19.55
C SER A 265 -4.30 5.23 -18.79
N THR A 266 -5.03 4.36 -18.07
CA THR A 266 -4.50 3.11 -17.48
C THR A 266 -4.70 1.89 -18.38
N LEU A 267 -5.42 2.08 -19.50
CA LEU A 267 -5.82 1.01 -20.41
C LEU A 267 -5.11 1.14 -21.75
N PRO A 268 -4.79 0.01 -22.41
CA PRO A 268 -4.33 0.00 -23.79
C PRO A 268 -5.37 0.64 -24.72
N GLU A 269 -4.90 1.19 -25.83
CA GLU A 269 -5.78 1.87 -26.82
C GLU A 269 -6.78 0.94 -27.48
N ASP A 270 -6.42 -0.33 -27.65
CA ASP A 270 -7.25 -1.38 -28.25
C ASP A 270 -8.33 -1.94 -27.31
N PHE A 271 -8.29 -1.65 -26.02
CA PHE A 271 -9.34 -2.04 -25.07
C PHE A 271 -10.61 -1.20 -25.30
N LYS A 272 -11.64 -1.83 -25.87
CA LYS A 272 -12.85 -1.11 -26.39
C LYS A 272 -13.84 -0.75 -25.29
N ASP A 273 -14.07 -1.64 -24.32
CA ASP A 273 -15.13 -1.45 -23.32
C ASP A 273 -14.61 -0.88 -22.01
N LYS A 274 -14.21 0.38 -22.06
CA LYS A 274 -13.67 1.09 -20.88
C LYS A 274 -14.69 1.20 -19.73
N SER A 275 -15.98 1.07 -20.00
CA SER A 275 -17.04 1.13 -18.99
C SER A 275 -17.02 -0.06 -18.03
N LYS A 276 -16.44 -1.18 -18.43
CA LYS A 276 -16.26 -2.37 -17.60
C LYS A 276 -15.04 -2.33 -16.70
N ASN A 277 -14.23 -1.28 -16.81
CA ASN A 277 -13.03 -1.13 -16.01
C ASN A 277 -13.20 -0.09 -14.91
N ALA A 278 -12.58 -0.35 -13.78
CA ALA A 278 -12.47 0.59 -12.66
C ALA A 278 -11.07 0.48 -12.06
N THR A 279 -10.31 1.57 -12.07
CA THR A 279 -8.99 1.57 -11.42
C THR A 279 -9.11 1.49 -9.90
N ALA A 280 -8.05 1.05 -9.22
CA ALA A 280 -8.11 0.90 -7.77
C ALA A 280 -6.89 1.44 -7.03
N GLU A 281 -5.69 0.93 -7.30
CA GLU A 281 -4.46 1.28 -6.58
C GLU A 281 -3.44 1.91 -7.50
N ILE A 282 -2.57 2.75 -6.92
CA ILE A 282 -1.41 3.34 -7.58
C ILE A 282 -0.22 3.33 -6.62
N ALA A 283 0.96 2.99 -7.13
CA ALA A 283 2.21 3.05 -6.38
C ALA A 283 3.39 3.41 -7.28
N PHE A 284 4.36 4.11 -6.71
CA PHE A 284 5.67 4.32 -7.32
C PHE A 284 6.66 3.25 -6.89
N HIS A 285 7.49 2.83 -7.84
CA HIS A 285 8.69 2.05 -7.53
C HIS A 285 9.63 2.88 -6.62
N PRO A 286 10.32 2.27 -5.63
CA PRO A 286 11.23 3.00 -4.74
C PRO A 286 12.31 3.81 -5.44
N SER A 287 12.75 3.38 -6.65
CA SER A 287 13.70 4.15 -7.47
C SER A 287 13.14 5.46 -8.02
N GLY A 288 11.84 5.69 -7.98
CA GLY A 288 11.16 6.81 -8.60
C GLY A 288 11.03 6.75 -10.12
N LYS A 289 11.62 5.75 -10.79
CA LYS A 289 11.65 5.68 -12.26
C LYS A 289 10.34 5.18 -12.87
N PHE A 290 9.54 4.42 -12.13
CA PHE A 290 8.34 3.73 -12.62
C PHE A 290 7.16 3.91 -11.69
N ALA A 291 5.97 3.90 -12.25
CA ALA A 291 4.70 3.87 -11.52
C ALA A 291 3.81 2.74 -12.06
N TYR A 292 2.91 2.24 -11.20
CA TYR A 292 1.99 1.17 -11.52
C TYR A 292 0.58 1.53 -11.05
N ALA A 293 -0.45 1.11 -11.82
CA ALA A 293 -1.84 1.29 -11.45
C ALA A 293 -2.66 0.04 -11.76
N SER A 294 -3.59 -0.35 -10.89
CA SER A 294 -4.40 -1.55 -11.09
C SER A 294 -5.72 -1.25 -11.79
N ASN A 295 -6.13 -2.17 -12.69
CA ASN A 295 -7.34 -2.13 -13.50
C ASN A 295 -8.25 -3.31 -13.16
N ARG A 296 -9.36 -3.07 -12.49
CA ARG A 296 -10.42 -4.06 -12.20
C ARG A 296 -11.39 -4.13 -13.38
N GLY A 297 -11.59 -5.32 -13.93
CA GLY A 297 -12.36 -5.55 -15.15
C GLY A 297 -11.48 -5.84 -16.37
N HIS A 298 -10.43 -5.05 -16.63
CA HIS A 298 -9.33 -5.42 -17.53
C HIS A 298 -8.37 -6.42 -16.86
N ASP A 299 -8.42 -6.51 -15.53
CA ASP A 299 -7.65 -7.41 -14.69
C ASP A 299 -6.14 -7.38 -14.97
N SER A 300 -5.59 -6.16 -14.93
CA SER A 300 -4.18 -5.89 -15.23
C SER A 300 -3.55 -4.84 -14.30
N ILE A 301 -2.23 -4.77 -14.36
CA ILE A 301 -1.43 -3.67 -13.83
C ILE A 301 -0.90 -2.82 -14.98
N ALA A 302 -1.35 -1.58 -15.08
CA ALA A 302 -0.76 -0.57 -15.97
C ALA A 302 0.62 -0.18 -15.47
N MET A 303 1.58 -0.08 -16.38
CA MET A 303 2.98 0.25 -16.12
C MET A 303 3.35 1.57 -16.78
N TYR A 304 4.09 2.41 -16.08
CA TYR A 304 4.50 3.72 -16.56
C TYR A 304 5.96 3.99 -16.29
N GLN A 305 6.61 4.67 -17.25
CA GLN A 305 7.87 5.33 -17.04
C GLN A 305 7.63 6.76 -16.58
N TRP A 306 8.38 7.23 -15.60
CA TRP A 306 8.32 8.58 -15.09
C TRP A 306 9.44 9.45 -15.68
N ASP A 307 9.13 10.67 -16.08
CA ASP A 307 10.06 11.68 -16.60
C ASP A 307 10.44 12.68 -15.49
N GLY A 308 11.71 12.66 -15.11
CA GLY A 308 12.24 13.51 -14.03
C GLY A 308 12.23 15.02 -14.31
N ALA A 309 12.20 15.45 -15.57
CA ALA A 309 12.20 16.85 -15.94
C ALA A 309 10.80 17.45 -15.84
N THR A 310 9.78 16.70 -16.24
CA THR A 310 8.40 17.19 -16.38
C THR A 310 7.43 16.63 -15.34
N GLY A 311 7.81 15.55 -14.64
CA GLY A 311 6.90 14.79 -13.76
C GLY A 311 5.82 14.01 -14.54
N LYS A 312 5.93 13.89 -15.86
CA LYS A 312 4.94 13.19 -16.68
C LYS A 312 5.18 11.69 -16.70
N LEU A 313 4.09 10.94 -16.87
CA LEU A 313 4.09 9.50 -17.07
C LEU A 313 3.97 9.15 -18.56
N THR A 314 4.71 8.14 -19.00
CA THR A 314 4.57 7.50 -20.31
C THR A 314 4.09 6.06 -20.10
N PHE A 315 2.99 5.67 -20.75
CA PHE A 315 2.42 4.33 -20.65
C PHE A 315 3.33 3.29 -21.33
N LEU A 316 3.71 2.24 -20.61
CA LEU A 316 4.58 1.16 -21.09
C LEU A 316 3.80 -0.11 -21.49
N GLY A 317 2.53 -0.20 -21.11
CA GLY A 317 1.68 -1.36 -21.31
C GLY A 317 0.92 -1.74 -20.06
N ALA A 318 0.16 -2.84 -20.16
CA ALA A 318 -0.61 -3.40 -19.05
C ALA A 318 -0.38 -4.91 -18.96
N GLU A 319 0.11 -5.41 -17.82
CA GLU A 319 0.37 -6.84 -17.59
C GLU A 319 -0.84 -7.50 -16.92
N PRO A 320 -1.42 -8.60 -17.49
CA PRO A 320 -2.50 -9.36 -16.86
C PRO A 320 -2.07 -9.95 -15.50
N ILE A 321 -2.95 -9.88 -14.49
CA ILE A 321 -2.60 -10.21 -13.10
C ILE A 321 -2.61 -11.70 -12.74
N ARG A 322 -2.96 -12.59 -13.64
CA ARG A 322 -3.15 -14.03 -13.35
C ARG A 322 -4.24 -14.27 -12.28
N GLY A 323 -5.29 -13.45 -12.34
CA GLY A 323 -6.41 -13.44 -11.40
C GLY A 323 -7.51 -12.48 -11.86
N LYS A 324 -8.41 -12.12 -10.94
CA LYS A 324 -9.52 -11.20 -11.21
C LYS A 324 -9.67 -10.16 -10.12
N GLU A 325 -10.07 -8.95 -10.51
CA GLU A 325 -10.36 -7.82 -9.62
C GLU A 325 -9.13 -7.40 -8.79
N PRO A 326 -8.05 -6.83 -9.41
CA PRO A 326 -6.86 -6.36 -8.69
C PRO A 326 -7.15 -5.10 -7.88
N ARG A 327 -7.80 -5.27 -6.71
CA ARG A 327 -8.21 -4.15 -5.86
C ARG A 327 -7.03 -3.43 -5.22
N ASN A 328 -5.95 -4.15 -4.93
CA ASN A 328 -4.74 -3.60 -4.36
C ASN A 328 -3.51 -4.39 -4.85
N PHE A 329 -2.38 -3.74 -4.85
CA PHE A 329 -1.08 -4.36 -5.02
C PHE A 329 -0.05 -3.65 -4.15
N ALA A 330 1.08 -4.29 -3.91
CA ALA A 330 2.19 -3.68 -3.21
C ALA A 330 3.51 -4.03 -3.89
N ILE A 331 4.42 -3.06 -3.99
CA ILE A 331 5.80 -3.29 -4.38
C ILE A 331 6.55 -3.74 -3.13
N ALA A 332 7.28 -4.84 -3.22
CA ALA A 332 8.12 -5.32 -2.14
C ALA A 332 9.21 -4.28 -1.81
N PRO A 333 9.61 -4.12 -0.55
CA PRO A 333 10.55 -3.05 -0.13
C PRO A 333 11.87 -3.02 -0.90
N GLY A 334 12.37 -4.17 -1.37
CA GLY A 334 13.55 -4.25 -2.22
C GLY A 334 13.38 -3.73 -3.65
N GLY A 335 12.14 -3.47 -4.09
CA GLY A 335 11.84 -2.99 -5.44
C GLY A 335 11.87 -4.07 -6.54
N ASN A 336 12.29 -5.31 -6.23
CA ASN A 336 12.45 -6.36 -7.26
C ASN A 336 11.14 -7.06 -7.62
N PHE A 337 10.11 -6.95 -6.78
CA PHE A 337 8.85 -7.68 -6.93
C PHE A 337 7.64 -6.79 -6.63
N LEU A 338 6.54 -7.18 -7.26
CA LEU A 338 5.22 -6.61 -7.05
C LEU A 338 4.22 -7.75 -6.78
N LEU A 339 3.47 -7.65 -5.68
CA LEU A 339 2.43 -8.60 -5.30
C LEU A 339 1.06 -8.01 -5.62
N VAL A 340 0.19 -8.79 -6.27
CA VAL A 340 -1.15 -8.34 -6.69
C VAL A 340 -2.23 -9.16 -5.99
N ALA A 341 -3.16 -8.48 -5.34
CA ALA A 341 -4.34 -9.08 -4.72
C ALA A 341 -5.48 -9.23 -5.72
N GLY A 342 -5.72 -10.45 -6.20
CA GLY A 342 -6.88 -10.79 -7.02
C GLY A 342 -8.10 -11.09 -6.14
N GLN A 343 -8.91 -10.08 -5.83
CA GLN A 343 -10.02 -10.19 -4.88
C GLN A 343 -11.00 -11.31 -5.25
N HIS A 344 -11.45 -11.36 -6.52
CA HIS A 344 -12.44 -12.33 -6.98
C HIS A 344 -11.83 -13.69 -7.35
N SER A 345 -10.53 -13.77 -7.59
CA SER A 345 -9.81 -15.03 -7.80
C SER A 345 -9.23 -15.62 -6.52
N ALA A 346 -9.40 -14.95 -5.38
CA ALA A 346 -8.95 -15.39 -4.06
C ALA A 346 -7.47 -15.78 -4.04
N ASN A 347 -6.60 -14.98 -4.67
CA ASN A 347 -5.17 -15.23 -4.75
C ASN A 347 -4.33 -13.97 -4.61
N VAL A 348 -3.07 -14.16 -4.27
CA VAL A 348 -2.02 -13.13 -4.39
C VAL A 348 -0.95 -13.67 -5.32
N ALA A 349 -0.76 -13.00 -6.46
CA ALA A 349 0.23 -13.37 -7.48
C ALA A 349 1.48 -12.50 -7.37
N VAL A 350 2.66 -13.06 -7.67
CA VAL A 350 3.97 -12.41 -7.57
C VAL A 350 4.53 -12.13 -8.95
N PHE A 351 4.94 -10.89 -9.20
CA PHE A 351 5.58 -10.44 -10.43
C PHE A 351 6.98 -9.91 -10.14
N ALA A 352 7.95 -10.30 -10.95
CA ALA A 352 9.27 -9.66 -10.97
C ALA A 352 9.19 -8.33 -11.71
N ILE A 353 9.88 -7.33 -11.22
CA ILE A 353 10.03 -6.01 -11.86
C ILE A 353 11.40 -5.98 -12.55
N ASP A 354 11.42 -5.69 -13.84
CA ASP A 354 12.66 -5.42 -14.56
C ASP A 354 13.18 -4.02 -14.15
N PRO A 355 14.33 -3.90 -13.49
CA PRO A 355 14.83 -2.64 -12.96
C PRO A 355 15.23 -1.62 -14.03
N SER A 356 15.44 -2.06 -15.27
CA SER A 356 15.82 -1.20 -16.39
C SER A 356 14.62 -0.65 -17.16
N THR A 357 13.54 -1.44 -17.27
CA THR A 357 12.37 -1.12 -18.11
C THR A 357 11.09 -0.89 -17.32
N GLY A 358 11.05 -1.28 -16.04
CA GLY A 358 9.84 -1.24 -15.20
C GLY A 358 8.77 -2.26 -15.59
N LYS A 359 9.04 -3.13 -16.58
CA LYS A 359 8.07 -4.15 -17.02
C LYS A 359 7.91 -5.25 -15.99
N LEU A 360 6.68 -5.73 -15.86
CA LEU A 360 6.33 -6.83 -14.98
C LEU A 360 6.44 -8.16 -15.73
N ARG A 361 6.92 -9.19 -15.03
CA ARG A 361 6.93 -10.58 -15.50
C ARG A 361 6.40 -11.48 -14.38
N TYR A 362 5.36 -12.25 -14.70
CA TYR A 362 4.83 -13.23 -13.75
C TYR A 362 5.91 -14.27 -13.39
N THR A 363 6.02 -14.60 -12.10
CA THR A 363 7.04 -15.52 -11.58
C THR A 363 6.58 -16.97 -11.47
N ASP A 364 5.36 -17.29 -11.95
CA ASP A 364 4.66 -18.55 -11.74
C ASP A 364 4.40 -18.87 -10.25
N ARG A 365 4.45 -17.84 -9.39
CA ARG A 365 4.16 -17.94 -7.95
C ARG A 365 2.87 -17.22 -7.61
N SER A 366 2.00 -17.95 -6.90
CA SER A 366 0.74 -17.42 -6.39
C SER A 366 0.33 -18.21 -5.15
N VAL A 367 -0.27 -17.55 -4.17
CA VAL A 367 -0.82 -18.19 -2.98
C VAL A 367 -2.30 -17.89 -2.84
N ALA A 368 -3.06 -18.82 -2.27
CA ALA A 368 -4.45 -18.63 -1.96
C ALA A 368 -4.62 -17.67 -0.78
N VAL A 369 -5.41 -16.61 -0.95
CA VAL A 369 -5.83 -15.68 0.11
C VAL A 369 -7.31 -15.39 -0.13
N PRO A 370 -8.22 -15.67 0.80
CA PRO A 370 -9.64 -15.45 0.57
C PRO A 370 -9.96 -13.95 0.42
N SER A 371 -10.52 -13.56 -0.72
CA SER A 371 -10.99 -12.19 -1.02
C SER A 371 -10.01 -11.06 -0.61
N PRO A 372 -8.73 -11.08 -1.06
CA PRO A 372 -7.73 -10.11 -0.62
C PRO A 372 -8.01 -8.74 -1.23
N THR A 373 -7.92 -7.68 -0.41
CA THR A 373 -8.25 -6.31 -0.81
C THR A 373 -7.16 -5.29 -0.45
N CYS A 374 -6.16 -5.69 0.34
CA CYS A 374 -5.05 -4.85 0.76
C CYS A 374 -3.81 -5.70 1.03
N ILE A 375 -2.65 -5.24 0.57
CA ILE A 375 -1.35 -5.87 0.83
C ILE A 375 -0.45 -4.86 1.52
N ARG A 376 0.17 -5.23 2.64
CA ARG A 376 1.14 -4.36 3.33
C ARG A 376 2.35 -5.15 3.79
N PHE A 377 3.51 -4.67 3.40
CA PHE A 377 4.80 -5.07 3.96
C PHE A 377 5.12 -4.23 5.18
N ARG A 378 5.85 -4.79 6.14
CA ARG A 378 6.42 -3.99 7.19
C ARG A 378 7.43 -3.00 6.58
N PRO A 379 7.38 -1.71 6.97
CA PRO A 379 8.42 -0.76 6.58
C PRO A 379 9.81 -1.28 6.99
N ALA A 380 10.83 -1.02 6.17
CA ALA A 380 12.21 -1.26 6.57
C ALA A 380 12.52 -0.37 7.78
N ARG A 381 13.17 -0.96 8.79
CA ARG A 381 13.68 -0.21 9.95
C ARG A 381 15.01 0.43 9.63
#